data_c1d9b664d794d2145dbd6ad36177c253
#
_entry.id   c1d9b664d794d2145dbd6ad36177c253
#
_cell.length_a   1.000
_cell.length_b   1.000
_cell.length_c   1.000
_cell.angle_alpha   90.00
_cell.angle_beta   90.00
_cell.angle_gamma   90.00
#
_symmetry.space_group_name_H-M   'P 1'
#
loop_
_entity.id
_entity.type
_entity.pdbx_description
1 polymer ?
#
loop_
_entity_poly.entity_id
_entity_poly.type
_entity_poly.pdbx_seq_one_letter_code
_entity_poly.pdbx_strand_id
1 'polypeptide(L)'
;MGKLIVSLSPHAHGADSVEKNMYGVVLALMPALLVSFFYFGLGSVVVCLSSVAACMFFEWAISKCIMKRQPSLTDGSAVVTGLLLGMNLPSNFPIWMIIIGALVAIGVGKMTFGGLGSNPFNPALVGRCFLLVSFPAAMTSWPVVGQQAAYLDAETGATPLSLMKWAIKSGDASVLDKLPSSVDMLLGNVSNGMGAGTLGEICALALLLGLAYMLWKKIITWHIPVSILATVFVLSGLLHLANPVYANPVQVLLSGGLMLGAIFMATDYVTSPMIHKGQLVYGVAIGVLTVVIRNWGSYPEGMSFAILIMNAFTPLINTYIKPKRFGEVPAKQK
;
A
#
# COMPACT_ATOMS: atom_id res chain seq x y z
N MET A 1 3.75 11.39 54.33
CA MET A 1 3.75 10.19 53.46
C MET A 1 3.59 10.66 52.02
N GLY A 2 4.62 10.51 51.18
CA GLY A 2 4.52 10.84 49.75
C GLY A 2 3.50 9.93 49.05
N LYS A 3 2.59 10.51 48.28
CA LYS A 3 1.63 9.74 47.49
C LYS A 3 2.41 8.92 46.45
N LEU A 4 2.33 7.59 46.52
CA LEU A 4 2.85 6.70 45.50
C LEU A 4 2.05 6.93 44.20
N ILE A 5 2.75 7.28 43.14
CA ILE A 5 2.14 7.41 41.80
C ILE A 5 2.20 6.02 41.19
N VAL A 6 1.04 5.41 40.97
CA VAL A 6 0.92 4.16 40.22
C VAL A 6 0.56 4.52 38.77
N SER A 7 1.45 4.20 37.82
CA SER A 7 1.21 4.35 36.39
C SER A 7 1.04 2.98 35.72
N LEU A 8 0.24 2.95 34.64
CA LEU A 8 0.10 1.76 33.81
C LEU A 8 1.37 1.55 32.97
N SER A 9 1.70 0.30 32.67
CA SER A 9 2.77 -0.02 31.71
C SER A 9 2.51 0.60 30.33
N PRO A 10 3.58 1.04 29.61
CA PRO A 10 5.00 0.91 29.93
C PRO A 10 5.50 2.01 30.90
N HIS A 11 6.41 1.65 31.80
CA HIS A 11 7.01 2.59 32.77
C HIS A 11 8.22 3.33 32.21
N ALA A 12 8.81 2.85 31.11
CA ALA A 12 9.88 3.53 30.40
C ALA A 12 9.28 4.34 29.23
N HIS A 13 9.53 5.64 29.22
CA HIS A 13 9.09 6.55 28.17
C HIS A 13 10.32 6.95 27.33
N GLY A 14 10.27 6.62 26.03
CA GLY A 14 11.25 7.04 25.02
C GLY A 14 10.83 8.31 24.30
N ALA A 15 11.73 8.85 23.47
CA ALA A 15 11.44 10.00 22.59
C ALA A 15 10.56 9.62 21.38
N ASP A 16 10.28 8.33 21.18
CA ASP A 16 9.43 7.82 20.09
C ASP A 16 7.97 7.82 20.52
N SER A 17 7.12 8.41 19.67
CA SER A 17 5.67 8.40 19.84
C SER A 17 5.00 7.90 18.55
N VAL A 18 3.78 7.36 18.71
CA VAL A 18 2.96 6.94 17.57
C VAL A 18 2.74 8.09 16.61
N GLU A 19 2.44 9.27 17.13
CA GLU A 19 2.26 10.50 16.37
C GLU A 19 3.48 10.82 15.50
N LYS A 20 4.67 10.84 16.07
CA LYS A 20 5.93 11.11 15.37
C LYS A 20 6.17 10.12 14.22
N ASN A 21 5.88 8.85 14.45
CA ASN A 21 6.05 7.82 13.43
C ASN A 21 5.00 7.96 12.31
N MET A 22 3.74 8.24 12.63
CA MET A 22 2.69 8.46 11.63
C MET A 22 2.97 9.68 10.75
N TYR A 23 3.36 10.81 11.34
CA TYR A 23 3.78 11.97 10.54
C TYR A 23 5.09 11.72 9.78
N GLY A 24 5.97 10.84 10.28
CA GLY A 24 7.14 10.37 9.55
C GLY A 24 6.75 9.62 8.27
N VAL A 25 5.71 8.78 8.31
CA VAL A 25 5.18 8.11 7.11
C VAL A 25 4.56 9.13 6.15
N VAL A 26 3.83 10.13 6.64
CA VAL A 26 3.29 11.22 5.80
C VAL A 26 4.42 11.95 5.07
N LEU A 27 5.49 12.31 5.77
CA LEU A 27 6.68 12.95 5.16
C LEU A 27 7.35 12.04 4.12
N ALA A 28 7.41 10.73 4.37
CA ALA A 28 7.96 9.75 3.42
C ALA A 28 7.11 9.63 2.14
N LEU A 29 5.80 9.88 2.21
CA LEU A 29 4.89 9.88 1.07
C LEU A 29 4.91 11.19 0.27
N MET A 30 5.40 12.31 0.87
CA MET A 30 5.40 13.62 0.22
C MET A 30 6.07 13.66 -1.16
N PRO A 31 7.24 13.05 -1.39
CA PRO A 31 7.86 13.04 -2.72
C PRO A 31 6.95 12.43 -3.78
N ALA A 32 6.33 11.27 -3.49
CA ALA A 32 5.42 10.60 -4.40
C ALA A 32 4.14 11.41 -4.65
N LEU A 33 3.63 12.07 -3.63
CA LEU A 33 2.46 12.93 -3.69
C LEU A 33 2.72 14.18 -4.54
N LEU A 34 3.87 14.82 -4.40
CA LEU A 34 4.26 15.96 -5.22
C LEU A 34 4.41 15.59 -6.69
N VAL A 35 5.03 14.46 -6.98
CA VAL A 35 5.12 13.93 -8.35
C VAL A 35 3.72 13.65 -8.92
N SER A 36 2.84 13.04 -8.14
CA SER A 36 1.45 12.80 -8.54
C SER A 36 0.70 14.10 -8.87
N PHE A 37 0.88 15.15 -8.06
CA PHE A 37 0.28 16.45 -8.31
C PHE A 37 0.81 17.11 -9.59
N PHE A 38 2.10 16.93 -9.88
CA PHE A 38 2.70 17.45 -11.09
C PHE A 38 2.15 16.76 -12.37
N TYR A 39 1.97 15.45 -12.33
CA TYR A 39 1.53 14.69 -13.50
C TYR A 39 0.01 14.70 -13.72
N PHE A 40 -0.79 14.60 -12.68
CA PHE A 40 -2.27 14.54 -12.77
C PHE A 40 -2.97 15.86 -12.39
N GLY A 41 -2.24 16.85 -11.90
CA GLY A 41 -2.79 18.17 -11.58
C GLY A 41 -3.95 18.16 -10.61
N LEU A 42 -5.05 18.83 -11.01
CA LEU A 42 -6.23 19.06 -10.17
C LEU A 42 -6.87 17.76 -9.66
N GLY A 43 -6.97 16.74 -10.51
CA GLY A 43 -7.60 15.46 -10.17
C GLY A 43 -6.95 14.79 -8.96
N SER A 44 -5.61 14.74 -8.93
CA SER A 44 -4.88 14.13 -7.81
C SER A 44 -5.04 14.90 -6.50
N VAL A 45 -5.06 16.24 -6.57
CA VAL A 45 -5.29 17.11 -5.40
C VAL A 45 -6.68 16.86 -4.81
N VAL A 46 -7.72 16.85 -5.67
CA VAL A 46 -9.11 16.63 -5.25
C VAL A 46 -9.27 15.25 -4.62
N VAL A 47 -8.75 14.19 -5.25
CA VAL A 47 -8.86 12.82 -4.74
C VAL A 47 -8.14 12.64 -3.43
N CYS A 48 -6.89 13.12 -3.30
CA CYS A 48 -6.14 12.99 -2.05
C CYS A 48 -6.75 13.80 -0.92
N LEU A 49 -7.12 15.07 -1.15
CA LEU A 49 -7.72 15.90 -0.11
C LEU A 49 -9.09 15.38 0.32
N SER A 50 -9.95 14.98 -0.61
CA SER A 50 -11.26 14.41 -0.27
C SER A 50 -11.14 13.10 0.50
N SER A 51 -10.18 12.24 0.15
CA SER A 51 -9.92 10.99 0.86
C SER A 51 -9.45 11.23 2.30
N VAL A 52 -8.49 12.14 2.50
CA VAL A 52 -8.00 12.51 3.84
C VAL A 52 -9.12 13.15 4.67
N ALA A 53 -9.84 14.11 4.10
CA ALA A 53 -10.94 14.79 4.80
C ALA A 53 -12.06 13.81 5.20
N ALA A 54 -12.45 12.90 4.30
CA ALA A 54 -13.45 11.88 4.58
C ALA A 54 -12.98 10.89 5.67
N CYS A 55 -11.74 10.43 5.63
CA CYS A 55 -11.19 9.54 6.66
C CYS A 55 -11.16 10.23 8.03
N MET A 56 -10.70 11.46 8.11
CA MET A 56 -10.70 12.25 9.35
C MET A 56 -12.13 12.49 9.89
N PHE A 57 -13.06 12.82 8.99
CA PHE A 57 -14.45 13.01 9.36
C PHE A 57 -15.08 11.74 9.94
N PHE A 58 -14.90 10.60 9.28
CA PHE A 58 -15.47 9.33 9.78
C PHE A 58 -14.81 8.86 11.07
N GLU A 59 -13.51 9.05 11.24
CA GLU A 59 -12.86 8.74 12.52
C GLU A 59 -13.40 9.60 13.65
N TRP A 60 -13.57 10.91 13.43
CA TRP A 60 -14.20 11.81 14.39
C TRP A 60 -15.64 11.41 14.69
N ALA A 61 -16.46 11.21 13.66
CA ALA A 61 -17.88 10.91 13.80
C ALA A 61 -18.12 9.59 14.55
N ILE A 62 -17.40 8.52 14.17
CA ILE A 62 -17.53 7.21 14.81
C ILE A 62 -17.02 7.25 16.25
N SER A 63 -15.87 7.89 16.51
CA SER A 63 -15.32 8.02 17.87
C SER A 63 -16.27 8.75 18.79
N LYS A 64 -16.85 9.89 18.34
CA LYS A 64 -17.71 10.74 19.14
C LYS A 64 -19.13 10.18 19.26
N CYS A 65 -19.74 9.76 18.15
CA CYS A 65 -21.17 9.40 18.11
C CYS A 65 -21.41 7.95 18.54
N ILE A 66 -20.55 7.00 18.12
CA ILE A 66 -20.75 5.56 18.34
C ILE A 66 -19.96 5.09 19.57
N MET A 67 -18.65 5.34 19.58
CA MET A 67 -17.78 4.84 20.66
C MET A 67 -17.81 5.70 21.93
N LYS A 68 -18.35 6.93 21.85
CA LYS A 68 -18.39 7.90 22.95
C LYS A 68 -17.02 8.13 23.61
N ARG A 69 -15.96 8.12 22.82
CA ARG A 69 -14.57 8.39 23.24
C ARG A 69 -14.10 9.73 22.67
N GLN A 70 -13.07 10.28 23.29
CA GLN A 70 -12.41 11.45 22.69
C GLN A 70 -11.74 11.03 21.37
N PRO A 71 -11.98 11.76 20.26
CA PRO A 71 -11.39 11.43 18.97
C PRO A 71 -9.87 11.68 19.00
N SER A 72 -9.10 10.68 18.53
CA SER A 72 -7.63 10.74 18.45
C SER A 72 -7.16 11.21 17.07
N LEU A 73 -7.67 12.35 16.58
CA LEU A 73 -7.32 12.87 15.25
C LEU A 73 -5.87 13.37 15.15
N THR A 74 -5.27 13.71 16.28
CA THR A 74 -3.90 14.24 16.36
C THR A 74 -2.83 13.17 16.15
N ASP A 75 -3.16 11.90 16.27
CA ASP A 75 -2.21 10.80 16.09
C ASP A 75 -1.75 10.60 14.63
N GLY A 76 -2.38 11.29 13.67
CA GLY A 76 -2.04 11.24 12.25
C GLY A 76 -2.50 9.96 11.52
N SER A 77 -3.07 8.98 12.21
CA SER A 77 -3.43 7.68 11.62
C SER A 77 -4.54 7.77 10.55
N ALA A 78 -5.53 8.66 10.76
CA ALA A 78 -6.56 8.93 9.76
C ALA A 78 -5.99 9.60 8.50
N VAL A 79 -5.00 10.48 8.70
CA VAL A 79 -4.31 11.17 7.58
C VAL A 79 -3.53 10.16 6.75
N VAL A 80 -2.74 9.28 7.39
CA VAL A 80 -2.02 8.20 6.70
C VAL A 80 -2.98 7.29 5.94
N THR A 81 -4.07 6.85 6.57
CA THR A 81 -5.09 5.99 5.92
C THR A 81 -5.71 6.69 4.72
N GLY A 82 -6.08 7.98 4.85
CA GLY A 82 -6.67 8.77 3.77
C GLY A 82 -5.70 9.02 2.62
N LEU A 83 -4.42 9.32 2.91
CA LEU A 83 -3.38 9.48 1.89
C LEU A 83 -3.12 8.18 1.13
N LEU A 84 -2.93 7.06 1.85
CA LEU A 84 -2.72 5.76 1.24
C LEU A 84 -3.92 5.32 0.41
N LEU A 85 -5.15 5.57 0.88
CA LEU A 85 -6.36 5.30 0.11
C LEU A 85 -6.38 6.16 -1.16
N GLY A 86 -6.21 7.49 -1.04
CA GLY A 86 -6.20 8.41 -2.18
C GLY A 86 -5.14 8.07 -3.22
N MET A 87 -3.91 7.77 -2.79
CA MET A 87 -2.81 7.38 -3.69
C MET A 87 -3.05 6.04 -4.41
N ASN A 88 -4.00 5.24 -3.95
CA ASN A 88 -4.40 3.99 -4.61
C ASN A 88 -5.61 4.12 -5.54
N LEU A 89 -6.15 5.32 -5.70
CA LEU A 89 -7.28 5.60 -6.58
C LEU A 89 -6.80 6.25 -7.89
N PRO A 90 -7.60 6.16 -8.97
CA PRO A 90 -7.42 6.94 -10.18
C PRO A 90 -7.64 8.44 -9.90
N SER A 91 -7.01 9.33 -10.69
CA SER A 91 -7.17 10.80 -10.52
C SER A 91 -8.55 11.33 -10.90
N ASN A 92 -9.34 10.58 -11.68
CA ASN A 92 -10.71 10.92 -12.09
C ASN A 92 -11.79 10.26 -11.20
N PHE A 93 -11.42 9.77 -10.01
CA PHE A 93 -12.34 9.02 -9.17
C PHE A 93 -13.40 9.93 -8.53
N PRO A 94 -14.71 9.63 -8.64
CA PRO A 94 -15.78 10.48 -8.11
C PRO A 94 -15.74 10.62 -6.57
N ILE A 95 -15.93 11.84 -6.06
CA ILE A 95 -15.83 12.15 -4.62
C ILE A 95 -16.80 11.30 -3.77
N TRP A 96 -18.03 11.08 -4.24
CA TRP A 96 -19.00 10.29 -3.49
C TRP A 96 -18.57 8.83 -3.27
N MET A 97 -17.87 8.23 -4.24
CA MET A 97 -17.29 6.90 -4.08
C MET A 97 -16.10 6.92 -3.11
N ILE A 98 -15.29 8.00 -3.12
CA ILE A 98 -14.20 8.19 -2.14
C ILE A 98 -14.77 8.21 -0.73
N ILE A 99 -15.87 8.92 -0.51
CA ILE A 99 -16.55 9.01 0.79
C ILE A 99 -16.99 7.61 1.26
N ILE A 100 -17.58 6.79 0.38
CA ILE A 100 -17.98 5.42 0.71
C ILE A 100 -16.73 4.57 1.04
N GLY A 101 -15.68 4.67 0.22
CA GLY A 101 -14.42 3.96 0.45
C GLY A 101 -13.77 4.34 1.79
N ALA A 102 -13.75 5.62 2.14
CA ALA A 102 -13.26 6.13 3.42
C ALA A 102 -14.10 5.65 4.62
N LEU A 103 -15.43 5.59 4.45
CA LEU A 103 -16.34 5.03 5.47
C LEU A 103 -15.99 3.56 5.74
N VAL A 104 -15.79 2.76 4.68
CA VAL A 104 -15.43 1.35 4.83
C VAL A 104 -14.01 1.20 5.39
N ALA A 105 -13.05 1.98 4.92
CA ALA A 105 -11.68 1.95 5.42
C ALA A 105 -11.62 2.24 6.93
N ILE A 106 -12.21 3.34 7.36
CA ILE A 106 -12.18 3.75 8.78
C ILE A 106 -13.21 2.98 9.59
N GLY A 107 -14.46 2.91 9.13
CA GLY A 107 -15.55 2.26 9.88
C GLY A 107 -15.31 0.77 10.04
N VAL A 108 -15.22 0.04 8.93
CA VAL A 108 -15.07 -1.42 8.95
C VAL A 108 -13.61 -1.84 9.20
N GLY A 109 -12.65 -1.20 8.53
CA GLY A 109 -11.24 -1.61 8.59
C GLY A 109 -10.54 -1.27 9.92
N LYS A 110 -10.96 -0.20 10.62
CA LYS A 110 -10.26 0.31 11.81
C LYS A 110 -11.14 0.37 13.05
N MET A 111 -12.25 1.10 13.00
CA MET A 111 -13.02 1.45 14.20
C MET A 111 -13.83 0.29 14.76
N THR A 112 -14.33 -0.62 13.93
CA THR A 112 -15.08 -1.82 14.34
C THR A 112 -14.26 -2.71 15.29
N PHE A 113 -12.93 -2.74 15.12
CA PHE A 113 -12.02 -3.53 15.95
C PHE A 113 -11.49 -2.81 17.18
N GLY A 114 -11.87 -1.54 17.39
CA GLY A 114 -11.48 -0.77 18.58
C GLY A 114 -10.59 0.44 18.29
N GLY A 115 -10.20 0.68 17.06
CA GLY A 115 -9.39 1.81 16.62
C GLY A 115 -7.93 1.45 16.33
N LEU A 116 -7.04 2.44 16.44
CA LEU A 116 -5.62 2.25 16.15
C LEU A 116 -4.99 1.16 17.05
N GLY A 117 -4.24 0.26 16.43
CA GLY A 117 -3.55 -0.82 17.12
C GLY A 117 -4.33 -2.13 17.25
N SER A 118 -5.63 -2.14 16.93
CA SER A 118 -6.50 -3.32 17.04
C SER A 118 -6.99 -3.86 15.69
N ASN A 119 -6.68 -3.19 14.60
CA ASN A 119 -7.14 -3.56 13.26
C ASN A 119 -6.40 -4.80 12.73
N PRO A 120 -7.12 -5.87 12.33
CA PRO A 120 -6.50 -7.08 11.77
C PRO A 120 -6.00 -6.89 10.33
N PHE A 121 -6.56 -5.92 9.59
CA PHE A 121 -6.25 -5.60 8.21
C PHE A 121 -5.80 -4.16 8.06
N ASN A 122 -5.01 -3.87 7.03
CA ASN A 122 -4.67 -2.51 6.67
C ASN A 122 -5.94 -1.75 6.22
N PRO A 123 -6.35 -0.66 6.92
CA PRO A 123 -7.61 0.01 6.65
C PRO A 123 -7.72 0.59 5.24
N ALA A 124 -6.64 1.19 4.73
CA ALA A 124 -6.63 1.77 3.38
C ALA A 124 -6.86 0.69 2.30
N LEU A 125 -6.28 -0.51 2.50
CA LEU A 125 -6.48 -1.63 1.58
C LEU A 125 -7.88 -2.22 1.68
N VAL A 126 -8.48 -2.26 2.86
CA VAL A 126 -9.89 -2.67 3.02
C VAL A 126 -10.81 -1.76 2.21
N GLY A 127 -10.63 -0.43 2.33
CA GLY A 127 -11.38 0.54 1.55
C GLY A 127 -11.14 0.40 0.05
N ARG A 128 -9.90 0.25 -0.39
CA ARG A 128 -9.55 0.05 -1.79
C ARG A 128 -10.15 -1.22 -2.40
N CYS A 129 -10.00 -2.37 -1.72
CA CYS A 129 -10.55 -3.62 -2.21
C CYS A 129 -12.08 -3.60 -2.26
N PHE A 130 -12.73 -2.97 -1.28
CA PHE A 130 -14.17 -2.75 -1.31
C PHE A 130 -14.59 -1.93 -2.55
N LEU A 131 -13.89 -0.82 -2.82
CA LEU A 131 -14.19 0.02 -4.00
C LEU A 131 -13.95 -0.75 -5.32
N LEU A 132 -12.89 -1.55 -5.40
CA LEU A 132 -12.58 -2.34 -6.59
C LEU A 132 -13.66 -3.39 -6.89
N VAL A 133 -14.22 -4.02 -5.85
CA VAL A 133 -15.27 -5.04 -6.01
C VAL A 133 -16.63 -4.40 -6.29
N SER A 134 -16.95 -3.28 -5.60
CA SER A 134 -18.25 -2.62 -5.70
C SER A 134 -18.36 -1.70 -6.92
N PHE A 135 -17.28 -1.05 -7.33
CA PHE A 135 -17.23 -0.08 -8.42
C PHE A 135 -16.09 -0.35 -9.41
N PRO A 136 -16.05 -1.55 -10.03
CA PRO A 136 -14.92 -1.97 -10.86
C PRO A 136 -14.68 -1.03 -12.05
N ALA A 137 -15.72 -0.51 -12.69
CA ALA A 137 -15.60 0.39 -13.84
C ALA A 137 -14.84 1.69 -13.49
N ALA A 138 -15.18 2.33 -12.38
CA ALA A 138 -14.51 3.54 -11.92
C ALA A 138 -13.07 3.26 -11.45
N MET A 139 -12.85 2.11 -10.80
CA MET A 139 -11.53 1.71 -10.29
C MET A 139 -10.55 1.23 -11.37
N THR A 140 -11.02 0.91 -12.56
CA THR A 140 -10.19 0.49 -13.70
C THR A 140 -10.11 1.52 -14.80
N SER A 141 -10.63 2.72 -14.58
CA SER A 141 -10.58 3.87 -15.46
C SER A 141 -9.29 4.66 -15.16
N TRP A 142 -8.26 4.51 -16.00
CA TRP A 142 -6.94 5.08 -15.75
C TRP A 142 -6.68 6.31 -16.60
N PRO A 143 -6.64 7.53 -16.02
CA PRO A 143 -6.37 8.74 -16.76
C PRO A 143 -4.97 8.76 -17.39
N VAL A 144 -4.89 9.36 -18.56
CA VAL A 144 -3.63 9.63 -19.25
C VAL A 144 -2.93 10.81 -18.57
N VAL A 145 -1.60 10.75 -18.53
CA VAL A 145 -0.75 11.80 -17.95
C VAL A 145 -0.81 13.09 -18.77
N GLY A 146 -0.68 14.24 -18.10
CA GLY A 146 -0.60 15.55 -18.75
C GLY A 146 -1.91 16.33 -18.82
N GLN A 147 -3.02 15.78 -18.31
CA GLN A 147 -4.32 16.43 -18.25
C GLN A 147 -4.50 17.21 -16.96
N GLN A 148 -3.68 18.24 -16.72
CA GLN A 148 -3.58 18.91 -15.41
C GLN A 148 -4.86 19.60 -14.94
N ALA A 149 -5.71 20.07 -15.85
CA ALA A 149 -6.98 20.74 -15.52
C ALA A 149 -8.20 19.82 -15.51
N ALA A 150 -8.07 18.59 -16.06
CA ALA A 150 -9.17 17.64 -16.13
C ALA A 150 -9.36 16.89 -14.81
N TYR A 151 -10.61 16.57 -14.50
CA TYR A 151 -10.96 15.73 -13.36
C TYR A 151 -11.83 14.55 -13.81
N LEU A 152 -13.16 14.71 -13.86
CA LEU A 152 -14.07 13.64 -14.27
C LEU A 152 -14.02 13.38 -15.79
N ASP A 153 -13.68 14.38 -16.57
CA ASP A 153 -13.63 14.34 -18.05
C ASP A 153 -12.25 13.94 -18.58
N ALA A 154 -11.40 13.36 -17.74
CA ALA A 154 -10.07 12.94 -18.15
C ALA A 154 -10.12 11.78 -19.14
N GLU A 155 -9.36 11.87 -20.23
CA GLU A 155 -9.16 10.76 -21.17
C GLU A 155 -8.43 9.60 -20.48
N THR A 156 -8.86 8.39 -20.79
CA THR A 156 -8.32 7.17 -20.16
C THR A 156 -7.52 6.34 -21.16
N GLY A 157 -6.48 5.68 -20.68
CA GLY A 157 -5.60 4.84 -21.48
C GLY A 157 -5.29 3.51 -20.81
N ALA A 158 -4.70 2.59 -21.58
CA ALA A 158 -4.23 1.31 -21.06
C ALA A 158 -2.97 1.52 -20.20
N THR A 159 -2.96 0.92 -19.01
CA THR A 159 -1.78 0.95 -18.13
C THR A 159 -0.72 -0.06 -18.57
N PRO A 160 0.57 0.12 -18.20
CA PRO A 160 1.60 -0.88 -18.44
C PRO A 160 1.21 -2.27 -17.93
N LEU A 161 0.59 -2.34 -16.75
CA LEU A 161 0.16 -3.60 -16.14
C LEU A 161 -0.98 -4.27 -16.95
N SER A 162 -1.91 -3.48 -17.51
CA SER A 162 -2.98 -4.02 -18.38
C SER A 162 -2.43 -4.57 -19.69
N LEU A 163 -1.41 -3.92 -20.29
CA LEU A 163 -0.73 -4.40 -21.47
C LEU A 163 0.01 -5.72 -21.21
N MET A 164 0.72 -5.84 -20.08
CA MET A 164 1.37 -7.09 -19.68
C MET A 164 0.35 -8.22 -19.55
N LYS A 165 -0.79 -7.95 -18.93
CA LYS A 165 -1.86 -8.94 -18.79
C LYS A 165 -2.50 -9.31 -20.13
N TRP A 166 -2.63 -8.34 -21.02
CA TRP A 166 -3.15 -8.61 -22.36
C TRP A 166 -2.18 -9.47 -23.19
N ALA A 167 -0.87 -9.21 -23.12
CA ALA A 167 0.16 -10.05 -23.73
C ALA A 167 0.05 -11.51 -23.29
N ILE A 168 -0.11 -11.76 -22.00
CA ILE A 168 -0.29 -13.12 -21.45
C ILE A 168 -1.58 -13.78 -21.98
N LYS A 169 -2.68 -13.03 -22.07
CA LYS A 169 -3.97 -13.55 -22.53
C LYS A 169 -4.00 -13.84 -24.03
N SER A 170 -3.37 -12.96 -24.84
CA SER A 170 -3.31 -13.13 -26.31
C SER A 170 -2.22 -14.10 -26.75
N GLY A 171 -1.23 -14.37 -25.91
CA GLY A 171 -0.04 -15.13 -26.26
C GLY A 171 0.91 -14.38 -27.20
N ASP A 172 0.75 -13.07 -27.35
CA ASP A 172 1.49 -12.22 -28.28
C ASP A 172 2.51 -11.34 -27.53
N ALA A 173 3.79 -11.62 -27.74
CA ALA A 173 4.88 -10.88 -27.12
C ALA A 173 5.05 -9.47 -27.70
N SER A 174 4.57 -9.21 -28.94
CA SER A 174 4.71 -7.89 -29.59
C SER A 174 4.00 -6.76 -28.85
N VAL A 175 3.02 -7.09 -28.02
CA VAL A 175 2.33 -6.13 -27.14
C VAL A 175 3.28 -5.52 -26.11
N LEU A 176 4.31 -6.26 -25.69
CA LEU A 176 5.30 -5.80 -24.72
C LEU A 176 6.23 -4.73 -25.28
N ASP A 177 6.39 -4.64 -26.61
CA ASP A 177 7.18 -3.60 -27.27
C ASP A 177 6.59 -2.19 -27.08
N LYS A 178 5.28 -2.12 -26.73
CA LYS A 178 4.60 -0.85 -26.43
C LYS A 178 4.84 -0.38 -25.00
N LEU A 179 5.47 -1.18 -24.15
CA LEU A 179 5.75 -0.79 -22.78
C LEU A 179 6.82 0.31 -22.72
N PRO A 180 6.69 1.25 -21.78
CA PRO A 180 7.74 2.23 -21.52
C PRO A 180 9.04 1.54 -21.10
N SER A 181 10.17 2.21 -21.32
CA SER A 181 11.44 1.68 -20.84
C SER A 181 11.47 1.60 -19.31
N SER A 182 12.29 0.71 -18.76
CA SER A 182 12.42 0.58 -17.29
C SER A 182 12.88 1.89 -16.64
N VAL A 183 13.64 2.71 -17.33
CA VAL A 183 14.10 4.02 -16.83
C VAL A 183 12.94 5.01 -16.81
N ASP A 184 12.10 5.04 -17.86
CA ASP A 184 10.92 5.90 -17.90
C ASP A 184 9.93 5.54 -16.81
N MET A 185 9.70 4.25 -16.56
CA MET A 185 8.85 3.78 -15.44
C MET A 185 9.43 4.15 -14.07
N LEU A 186 10.76 4.12 -13.90
CA LEU A 186 11.42 4.53 -12.68
C LEU A 186 11.23 6.02 -12.38
N LEU A 187 11.39 6.86 -13.42
CA LEU A 187 11.29 8.32 -13.33
C LEU A 187 9.84 8.83 -13.40
N GLY A 188 8.91 7.99 -13.83
CA GLY A 188 7.51 8.38 -14.03
C GLY A 188 7.24 9.03 -15.38
N ASN A 189 8.17 8.92 -16.33
CA ASN A 189 8.01 9.46 -17.67
C ASN A 189 7.19 8.49 -18.54
N VAL A 190 5.88 8.45 -18.27
CA VAL A 190 4.96 7.61 -19.01
C VAL A 190 4.70 8.25 -20.38
N SER A 191 4.84 7.46 -21.46
CA SER A 191 4.64 7.93 -22.84
C SER A 191 3.21 8.48 -23.03
N ASN A 192 3.10 9.54 -23.84
CA ASN A 192 1.83 10.17 -24.19
C ASN A 192 0.81 9.14 -24.71
N GLY A 193 -0.40 9.14 -24.10
CA GLY A 193 -1.49 8.24 -24.48
C GLY A 193 -1.61 6.97 -23.64
N MET A 194 -0.69 6.68 -22.73
CA MET A 194 -0.84 5.59 -21.77
C MET A 194 -1.48 6.06 -20.46
N GLY A 195 -2.35 5.22 -19.89
CA GLY A 195 -2.86 5.40 -18.54
C GLY A 195 -1.75 5.16 -17.51
N ALA A 196 -1.60 6.06 -16.57
CA ALA A 196 -0.50 5.98 -15.59
C ALA A 196 -0.79 5.08 -14.38
N GLY A 197 -1.98 4.49 -14.30
CA GLY A 197 -2.39 3.71 -13.15
C GLY A 197 -2.90 4.56 -11.98
N THR A 198 -2.64 4.12 -10.76
CA THR A 198 -3.03 4.86 -9.55
C THR A 198 -2.11 6.06 -9.31
N LEU A 199 -2.59 7.02 -8.51
CA LEU A 199 -1.83 8.24 -8.18
C LEU A 199 -0.43 7.94 -7.60
N GLY A 200 -0.30 6.84 -6.84
CA GLY A 200 0.95 6.45 -6.20
C GLY A 200 1.91 5.61 -7.07
N GLU A 201 1.52 5.24 -8.29
CA GLU A 201 2.31 4.33 -9.14
C GLU A 201 3.27 5.02 -10.10
N ILE A 202 3.08 6.32 -10.35
CA ILE A 202 3.74 7.03 -11.46
C ILE A 202 5.26 6.97 -11.36
N CYS A 203 5.83 7.28 -10.20
CA CYS A 203 7.26 7.43 -10.02
C CYS A 203 7.78 6.50 -8.93
N ALA A 204 8.41 5.41 -9.34
CA ALA A 204 9.01 4.47 -8.40
C ALA A 204 10.19 5.09 -7.63
N LEU A 205 10.95 6.02 -8.24
CA LEU A 205 12.04 6.73 -7.60
C LEU A 205 11.56 7.52 -6.36
N ALA A 206 10.43 8.20 -6.47
CA ALA A 206 9.85 8.96 -5.36
C ALA A 206 9.46 8.05 -4.18
N LEU A 207 8.93 6.86 -4.46
CA LEU A 207 8.63 5.85 -3.43
C LEU A 207 9.91 5.28 -2.80
N LEU A 208 10.97 5.07 -3.59
CA LEU A 208 12.27 4.63 -3.08
C LEU A 208 12.93 5.69 -2.18
N LEU A 209 12.79 6.97 -2.49
CA LEU A 209 13.22 8.05 -1.59
C LEU A 209 12.46 8.01 -0.27
N GLY A 210 11.15 7.77 -0.32
CA GLY A 210 10.33 7.54 0.88
C GLY A 210 10.79 6.33 1.69
N LEU A 211 11.11 5.20 1.03
CA LEU A 211 11.69 4.03 1.68
C LEU A 211 13.01 4.36 2.38
N ALA A 212 13.93 5.03 1.69
CA ALA A 212 15.22 5.42 2.25
C ALA A 212 15.06 6.30 3.50
N TYR A 213 14.12 7.26 3.47
CA TYR A 213 13.79 8.09 4.62
C TYR A 213 13.26 7.26 5.80
N MET A 214 12.32 6.34 5.56
CA MET A 214 11.73 5.50 6.62
C MET A 214 12.76 4.55 7.24
N LEU A 215 13.67 3.99 6.43
CA LEU A 215 14.78 3.15 6.91
C LEU A 215 15.80 3.98 7.72
N TRP A 216 16.14 5.18 7.26
CA TRP A 216 17.05 6.09 7.97
C TRP A 216 16.50 6.49 9.35
N LYS A 217 15.22 6.82 9.40
CA LYS A 217 14.53 7.16 10.65
C LYS A 217 14.16 5.94 11.50
N LYS A 218 14.45 4.71 11.03
CA LYS A 218 14.10 3.44 11.69
C LYS A 218 12.59 3.30 11.95
N ILE A 219 11.76 3.92 11.12
CA ILE A 219 10.30 3.78 11.18
C ILE A 219 9.91 2.37 10.76
N ILE A 220 10.56 1.81 9.74
CA ILE A 220 10.34 0.43 9.27
C ILE A 220 11.63 -0.35 9.22
N THR A 221 11.51 -1.68 9.11
CA THR A 221 12.64 -2.59 8.84
C THR A 221 12.67 -2.98 7.36
N TRP A 222 13.84 -3.25 6.83
CA TRP A 222 14.04 -3.62 5.42
C TRP A 222 13.49 -5.00 5.04
N HIS A 223 13.20 -5.87 6.03
CA HIS A 223 12.85 -7.28 5.81
C HIS A 223 11.63 -7.47 4.91
N ILE A 224 10.54 -6.75 5.16
CA ILE A 224 9.29 -6.88 4.40
C ILE A 224 9.45 -6.32 2.98
N PRO A 225 9.86 -5.05 2.75
CA PRO A 225 9.99 -4.53 1.40
C PRO A 225 10.94 -5.35 0.53
N VAL A 226 12.12 -5.69 1.05
CA VAL A 226 13.12 -6.43 0.30
C VAL A 226 12.66 -7.84 -0.02
N SER A 227 12.02 -8.55 0.92
CA SER A 227 11.53 -9.91 0.66
C SER A 227 10.42 -9.93 -0.39
N ILE A 228 9.50 -8.96 -0.40
CA ILE A 228 8.46 -8.84 -1.42
C ILE A 228 9.09 -8.59 -2.79
N LEU A 229 9.93 -7.55 -2.90
CA LEU A 229 10.55 -7.15 -4.16
C LEU A 229 11.45 -8.25 -4.73
N ALA A 230 12.28 -8.89 -3.89
CA ALA A 230 13.13 -9.99 -4.31
C ALA A 230 12.31 -11.20 -4.80
N THR A 231 11.25 -11.55 -4.10
CA THR A 231 10.40 -12.69 -4.51
C THR A 231 9.71 -12.41 -5.84
N VAL A 232 9.13 -11.21 -6.02
CA VAL A 232 8.52 -10.83 -7.29
C VAL A 232 9.55 -10.81 -8.42
N PHE A 233 10.75 -10.27 -8.18
CA PHE A 233 11.82 -10.24 -9.16
C PHE A 233 12.24 -11.64 -9.60
N VAL A 234 12.49 -12.53 -8.66
CA VAL A 234 12.93 -13.90 -8.95
C VAL A 234 11.84 -14.68 -9.69
N LEU A 235 10.59 -14.63 -9.22
CA LEU A 235 9.49 -15.37 -9.85
C LEU A 235 9.14 -14.82 -11.23
N SER A 236 9.07 -13.50 -11.40
CA SER A 236 8.83 -12.91 -12.73
C SER A 236 10.01 -13.15 -13.68
N GLY A 237 11.25 -13.19 -13.16
CA GLY A 237 12.43 -13.57 -13.94
C GLY A 237 12.38 -15.01 -14.42
N LEU A 238 12.00 -15.95 -13.57
CA LEU A 238 11.82 -17.36 -13.94
C LEU A 238 10.71 -17.53 -15.00
N LEU A 239 9.60 -16.80 -14.86
CA LEU A 239 8.52 -16.84 -15.85
C LEU A 239 8.96 -16.25 -17.20
N HIS A 240 9.69 -15.13 -17.20
CA HIS A 240 10.22 -14.51 -18.41
C HIS A 240 11.23 -15.44 -19.13
N LEU A 241 12.09 -16.13 -18.39
CA LEU A 241 13.02 -17.12 -18.97
C LEU A 241 12.29 -18.33 -19.56
N ALA A 242 11.16 -18.73 -18.96
CA ALA A 242 10.37 -19.84 -19.45
C ALA A 242 9.59 -19.49 -20.72
N ASN A 243 9.07 -18.26 -20.82
CA ASN A 243 8.29 -17.82 -21.97
C ASN A 243 8.41 -16.29 -22.15
N PRO A 244 8.83 -15.78 -23.34
CA PRO A 244 9.01 -14.36 -23.62
C PRO A 244 7.70 -13.53 -23.61
N VAL A 245 6.54 -14.16 -23.54
CA VAL A 245 5.24 -13.49 -23.36
C VAL A 245 5.13 -12.80 -21.99
N TYR A 246 5.90 -13.25 -20.99
CA TYR A 246 5.97 -12.56 -19.70
C TYR A 246 6.92 -11.38 -19.78
N ALA A 247 6.52 -10.25 -19.21
CA ALA A 247 7.33 -9.03 -19.22
C ALA A 247 8.63 -9.16 -18.42
N ASN A 248 9.57 -8.27 -18.70
CA ASN A 248 10.85 -8.20 -17.97
C ASN A 248 10.62 -7.99 -16.46
N PRO A 249 11.32 -8.72 -15.58
CA PRO A 249 11.13 -8.63 -14.13
C PRO A 249 11.27 -7.21 -13.57
N VAL A 250 12.13 -6.37 -14.15
CA VAL A 250 12.25 -4.96 -13.73
C VAL A 250 10.99 -4.18 -14.04
N GLN A 251 10.41 -4.35 -15.23
CA GLN A 251 9.15 -3.70 -15.61
C GLN A 251 7.98 -4.18 -14.72
N VAL A 252 7.95 -5.48 -14.36
CA VAL A 252 6.95 -6.03 -13.44
C VAL A 252 7.05 -5.40 -12.05
N LEU A 253 8.27 -5.17 -11.55
CA LEU A 253 8.50 -4.49 -10.26
C LEU A 253 8.02 -3.04 -10.27
N LEU A 254 8.30 -2.33 -11.37
CA LEU A 254 7.99 -0.90 -11.49
C LEU A 254 6.54 -0.62 -11.90
N SER A 255 5.78 -1.66 -12.28
CA SER A 255 4.39 -1.54 -12.70
C SER A 255 3.40 -1.80 -11.58
N GLY A 256 2.29 -1.07 -11.62
CA GLY A 256 1.19 -1.22 -10.68
C GLY A 256 1.56 -0.82 -9.24
N GLY A 257 0.62 -0.93 -8.33
CA GLY A 257 0.78 -0.56 -6.91
C GLY A 257 1.76 -1.41 -6.10
N LEU A 258 2.67 -2.15 -6.74
CA LEU A 258 3.59 -3.06 -6.05
C LEU A 258 4.56 -2.30 -5.14
N MET A 259 5.20 -1.24 -5.66
CA MET A 259 6.15 -0.45 -4.89
C MET A 259 5.47 0.26 -3.71
N LEU A 260 4.33 0.91 -3.95
CA LEU A 260 3.55 1.56 -2.89
C LEU A 260 3.09 0.54 -1.83
N GLY A 261 2.57 -0.60 -2.27
CA GLY A 261 2.10 -1.67 -1.40
C GLY A 261 3.22 -2.29 -0.55
N ALA A 262 4.37 -2.60 -1.17
CA ALA A 262 5.50 -3.23 -0.48
C ALA A 262 6.17 -2.30 0.55
N ILE A 263 6.24 -0.99 0.25
CA ILE A 263 6.97 -0.03 1.07
C ILE A 263 6.09 0.53 2.19
N PHE A 264 4.83 0.91 1.90
CA PHE A 264 4.00 1.67 2.83
C PHE A 264 2.82 0.89 3.41
N MET A 265 2.33 -0.14 2.72
CA MET A 265 1.11 -0.84 3.14
C MET A 265 1.39 -2.18 3.81
N ALA A 266 2.35 -2.96 3.31
CA ALA A 266 2.73 -4.23 3.90
C ALA A 266 3.55 -4.06 5.19
N THR A 267 4.11 -2.87 5.41
CA THR A 267 4.92 -2.50 6.58
C THR A 267 4.13 -1.88 7.72
N ASP A 268 2.80 -1.93 7.67
CA ASP A 268 1.95 -1.46 8.75
C ASP A 268 2.25 -2.23 10.05
N TYR A 269 2.47 -1.49 11.15
CA TYR A 269 2.91 -2.05 12.45
C TYR A 269 1.93 -3.05 13.04
N VAL A 270 0.63 -2.82 12.85
CA VAL A 270 -0.42 -3.62 13.48
C VAL A 270 -0.65 -4.92 12.75
N THR A 271 -0.60 -4.87 11.41
CA THR A 271 -1.00 -5.99 10.54
C THR A 271 0.16 -6.86 10.07
N SER A 272 1.41 -6.44 10.30
CA SER A 272 2.60 -7.20 9.93
C SER A 272 3.16 -8.04 11.10
N PRO A 273 3.92 -9.12 10.81
CA PRO A 273 4.56 -9.93 11.85
C PRO A 273 5.61 -9.17 12.66
N MET A 274 5.67 -9.46 13.98
CA MET A 274 6.58 -8.76 14.90
C MET A 274 8.05 -9.19 14.75
N ILE A 275 8.31 -10.44 14.33
CA ILE A 275 9.64 -11.04 14.31
C ILE A 275 10.23 -10.98 12.90
N HIS A 276 11.51 -10.65 12.76
CA HIS A 276 12.18 -10.53 11.47
C HIS A 276 12.05 -11.79 10.59
N LYS A 277 12.14 -13.00 11.17
CA LYS A 277 11.91 -14.25 10.42
C LYS A 277 10.48 -14.35 9.92
N GLY A 278 9.50 -13.94 10.73
CA GLY A 278 8.09 -13.87 10.33
C GLY A 278 7.86 -12.84 9.23
N GLN A 279 8.53 -11.69 9.31
CA GLN A 279 8.51 -10.64 8.29
C GLN A 279 9.01 -11.13 6.93
N LEU A 280 10.09 -11.94 6.90
CA LEU A 280 10.60 -12.54 5.66
C LEU A 280 9.59 -13.53 5.06
N VAL A 281 9.02 -14.42 5.87
CA VAL A 281 7.99 -15.39 5.41
C VAL A 281 6.76 -14.66 4.89
N TYR A 282 6.31 -13.65 5.60
CA TYR A 282 5.19 -12.79 5.23
C TYR A 282 5.44 -12.10 3.88
N GLY A 283 6.61 -11.48 3.70
CA GLY A 283 6.97 -10.80 2.47
C GLY A 283 7.12 -11.75 1.28
N VAL A 284 7.75 -12.92 1.47
CA VAL A 284 7.83 -13.95 0.42
C VAL A 284 6.44 -14.41 -0.01
N ALA A 285 5.55 -14.69 0.93
CA ALA A 285 4.19 -15.11 0.63
C ALA A 285 3.39 -14.04 -0.12
N ILE A 286 3.51 -12.76 0.28
CA ILE A 286 2.91 -11.64 -0.47
C ILE A 286 3.46 -11.59 -1.90
N GLY A 287 4.77 -11.71 -2.08
CA GLY A 287 5.40 -11.69 -3.40
C GLY A 287 4.88 -12.81 -4.30
N VAL A 288 4.79 -14.04 -3.79
CA VAL A 288 4.24 -15.19 -4.52
C VAL A 288 2.78 -14.94 -4.91
N LEU A 289 1.93 -14.57 -3.94
CA LEU A 289 0.51 -14.29 -4.20
C LEU A 289 0.33 -13.17 -5.22
N THR A 290 1.13 -12.11 -5.14
CA THR A 290 1.06 -11.00 -6.10
C THR A 290 1.36 -11.47 -7.53
N VAL A 291 2.42 -12.26 -7.73
CA VAL A 291 2.76 -12.81 -9.06
C VAL A 291 1.66 -13.74 -9.57
N VAL A 292 1.13 -14.60 -8.70
CA VAL A 292 0.04 -15.52 -9.06
C VAL A 292 -1.22 -14.76 -9.47
N ILE A 293 -1.65 -13.78 -8.67
CA ILE A 293 -2.87 -13.01 -8.98
C ILE A 293 -2.69 -12.17 -10.25
N ARG A 294 -1.52 -11.53 -10.44
CA ARG A 294 -1.25 -10.73 -11.63
C ARG A 294 -1.33 -11.55 -12.92
N ASN A 295 -0.73 -12.73 -12.94
CA ASN A 295 -0.64 -13.53 -14.16
C ASN A 295 -1.92 -14.35 -14.42
N TRP A 296 -2.49 -14.98 -13.41
CA TRP A 296 -3.63 -15.90 -13.56
C TRP A 296 -4.94 -15.39 -12.96
N GLY A 297 -4.92 -14.35 -12.13
CA GLY A 297 -6.14 -13.77 -11.55
C GLY A 297 -6.98 -12.97 -12.54
N SER A 298 -8.19 -12.57 -12.16
CA SER A 298 -9.07 -11.73 -12.98
C SER A 298 -8.59 -10.28 -13.03
N TYR A 299 -8.17 -9.73 -11.91
CA TYR A 299 -7.70 -8.36 -11.81
C TYR A 299 -6.21 -8.24 -12.16
N PRO A 300 -5.78 -7.14 -12.82
CA PRO A 300 -4.37 -6.92 -13.13
C PRO A 300 -3.53 -6.62 -11.88
N GLU A 301 -4.12 -5.99 -10.87
CA GLU A 301 -3.45 -5.70 -9.61
C GLU A 301 -3.69 -6.79 -8.57
N GLY A 302 -2.61 -7.42 -8.14
CA GLY A 302 -2.66 -8.49 -7.12
C GLY A 302 -2.22 -8.05 -5.73
N MET A 303 -1.46 -6.93 -5.62
CA MET A 303 -0.77 -6.56 -4.39
C MET A 303 -1.71 -6.30 -3.21
N SER A 304 -2.82 -5.60 -3.44
CA SER A 304 -3.79 -5.27 -2.40
C SER A 304 -4.44 -6.51 -1.78
N PHE A 305 -4.85 -7.45 -2.63
CA PHE A 305 -5.42 -8.72 -2.18
C PHE A 305 -4.38 -9.60 -1.48
N ALA A 306 -3.15 -9.64 -2.01
CA ALA A 306 -2.08 -10.42 -1.41
C ALA A 306 -1.76 -9.95 0.01
N ILE A 307 -1.67 -8.63 0.24
CA ILE A 307 -1.46 -8.07 1.58
C ILE A 307 -2.62 -8.41 2.50
N LEU A 308 -3.89 -8.21 2.09
CA LEU A 308 -5.05 -8.51 2.93
C LEU A 308 -5.13 -9.99 3.30
N ILE A 309 -4.88 -10.90 2.35
CA ILE A 309 -4.82 -12.33 2.63
C ILE A 309 -3.74 -12.61 3.68
N MET A 310 -2.54 -12.09 3.49
CA MET A 310 -1.44 -12.32 4.41
C MET A 310 -1.61 -11.63 5.77
N ASN A 311 -2.34 -10.52 5.85
CA ASN A 311 -2.74 -9.92 7.12
C ASN A 311 -3.59 -10.89 7.95
N ALA A 312 -4.52 -11.63 7.30
CA ALA A 312 -5.31 -12.67 7.98
C ALA A 312 -4.42 -13.82 8.53
N PHE A 313 -3.30 -14.12 7.87
CA PHE A 313 -2.36 -15.14 8.30
C PHE A 313 -1.30 -14.65 9.31
N THR A 314 -1.20 -13.34 9.55
CA THR A 314 -0.22 -12.77 10.49
C THR A 314 -0.32 -13.35 11.90
N PRO A 315 -1.51 -13.56 12.52
CA PRO A 315 -1.62 -14.21 13.82
C PRO A 315 -1.06 -15.63 13.83
N LEU A 316 -1.26 -16.37 12.73
CA LEU A 316 -0.71 -17.71 12.56
C LEU A 316 0.82 -17.69 12.50
N ILE A 317 1.39 -16.79 11.70
CA ILE A 317 2.85 -16.61 11.60
C ILE A 317 3.44 -16.29 12.97
N ASN A 318 2.84 -15.36 13.72
CA ASN A 318 3.28 -14.98 15.07
C ASN A 318 3.15 -16.13 16.08
N THR A 319 2.22 -17.07 15.89
CA THR A 319 2.04 -18.24 16.75
C THR A 319 3.12 -19.28 16.54
N TYR A 320 3.51 -19.53 15.30
CA TYR A 320 4.54 -20.53 14.97
C TYR A 320 5.96 -19.99 15.02
N ILE A 321 6.19 -18.74 14.63
CA ILE A 321 7.50 -18.11 14.63
C ILE A 321 7.61 -17.21 15.87
N LYS A 322 8.06 -17.80 17.01
CA LYS A 322 8.24 -17.09 18.28
C LYS A 322 9.70 -16.68 18.50
N PRO A 323 9.97 -15.56 19.20
CA PRO A 323 11.31 -15.25 19.66
C PRO A 323 11.73 -16.27 20.73
N LYS A 324 13.05 -16.50 20.85
CA LYS A 324 13.60 -17.28 21.96
C LYS A 324 13.23 -16.58 23.27
N ARG A 325 12.71 -17.34 24.23
CA ARG A 325 12.40 -16.80 25.55
C ARG A 325 13.67 -16.48 26.30
N PHE A 326 13.65 -15.44 27.11
CA PHE A 326 14.77 -15.13 27.98
C PHE A 326 15.00 -16.31 28.95
N GLY A 327 16.26 -16.79 29.03
CA GLY A 327 16.62 -17.94 29.86
C GLY A 327 16.37 -19.33 29.26
N GLU A 328 15.83 -19.45 28.06
CA GLU A 328 15.77 -20.74 27.35
C GLU A 328 17.18 -21.23 26.99
N VAL A 329 17.63 -22.27 27.65
CA VAL A 329 18.84 -23.03 27.26
C VAL A 329 18.46 -23.86 26.03
N PRO A 330 19.19 -23.76 24.92
CA PRO A 330 18.90 -24.60 23.74
C PRO A 330 19.00 -26.06 24.15
N ALA A 331 17.92 -26.83 23.94
CA ALA A 331 17.97 -28.27 24.14
C ALA A 331 19.14 -28.81 23.29
N LYS A 332 20.13 -29.43 23.95
CA LYS A 332 21.21 -30.12 23.24
C LYS A 332 20.53 -31.09 22.29
N GLN A 333 20.76 -30.89 20.99
CA GLN A 333 20.38 -31.88 19.99
C GLN A 333 21.07 -33.19 20.39
N LYS A 334 20.26 -34.20 20.76
CA LYS A 334 20.70 -35.57 20.93
C LYS A 334 20.92 -36.19 19.56
#